data_de9799cb5ba51e000d097e5dd53efdae
#
_entry.id   de9799cb5ba51e000d097e5dd53efdae
#
_cell.length_a   1.000
_cell.length_b   1.000
_cell.length_c   1.000
_cell.angle_alpha   90.00
_cell.angle_beta   90.00
_cell.angle_gamma   90.00
#
_symmetry.space_group_name_H-M   'P 1'
#
loop_
_entity.id
_entity.type
_entity.pdbx_description
1 polymer ?
#
loop_
_entity_poly.entity_id
_entity_poly.type
_entity_poly.pdbx_seq_one_letter_code
_entity_poly.pdbx_strand_id
1 'polypeptide(L)'
;MNLRNFALFLLLLPLCAYAATPYTNINNQQLKSLQATGIPVYDIRRTEEWAQTGVVEGSRRLTFVDEKGRVLPDFVAKFTQAVGKNDPVILICRTGSRTDVLSRALVEQLGYTNVYNVKNGITRWISEGLPVVRN
;
A
#
# COMPACT_ATOMS: atom_id res chain seq x y z
N MET A 1 -60.08 -23.29 -20.79
CA MET A 1 -59.62 -22.36 -19.77
C MET A 1 -58.11 -22.29 -19.87
N ASN A 2 -57.59 -21.20 -20.49
CA ASN A 2 -56.20 -21.11 -20.89
C ASN A 2 -55.34 -20.62 -19.72
N LEU A 3 -54.46 -21.49 -19.22
CA LEU A 3 -53.37 -21.07 -18.33
C LEU A 3 -52.31 -20.35 -19.19
N ARG A 4 -52.23 -19.03 -19.03
CA ARG A 4 -51.22 -18.20 -19.67
C ARG A 4 -49.91 -18.40 -18.90
N ASN A 5 -48.91 -18.94 -19.60
CA ASN A 5 -47.52 -19.02 -19.17
C ASN A 5 -46.99 -17.63 -18.82
N PHE A 6 -46.79 -17.38 -17.54
CA PHE A 6 -46.01 -16.24 -17.10
C PHE A 6 -44.53 -16.68 -17.13
N ALA A 7 -43.85 -16.35 -18.21
CA ALA A 7 -42.41 -16.50 -18.29
C ALA A 7 -41.77 -15.42 -17.40
N LEU A 8 -41.31 -15.84 -16.24
CA LEU A 8 -40.50 -15.02 -15.35
C LEU A 8 -39.13 -14.81 -15.98
N PHE A 9 -38.96 -13.67 -16.65
CA PHE A 9 -37.67 -13.21 -17.14
C PHE A 9 -36.83 -12.78 -15.94
N LEU A 10 -36.00 -13.71 -15.45
CA LEU A 10 -35.00 -13.40 -14.44
C LEU A 10 -33.91 -12.57 -15.11
N LEU A 11 -33.97 -11.24 -14.95
CA LEU A 11 -32.89 -10.34 -15.35
C LEU A 11 -31.66 -10.67 -14.50
N LEU A 12 -30.76 -11.46 -15.02
CA LEU A 12 -29.40 -11.61 -14.52
C LEU A 12 -28.66 -10.29 -14.77
N LEU A 13 -28.74 -9.38 -13.81
CA LEU A 13 -27.83 -8.24 -13.78
C LEU A 13 -26.41 -8.79 -13.60
N PRO A 14 -25.46 -8.40 -14.46
CA PRO A 14 -24.07 -8.76 -14.23
C PRO A 14 -23.65 -8.15 -12.90
N LEU A 15 -23.36 -8.99 -11.91
CA LEU A 15 -22.64 -8.58 -10.73
C LEU A 15 -21.28 -8.10 -11.24
N CYS A 16 -21.10 -6.77 -11.36
CA CYS A 16 -19.78 -6.19 -11.49
C CYS A 16 -19.04 -6.50 -10.19
N ALA A 17 -18.31 -7.61 -10.17
CA ALA A 17 -17.39 -7.90 -9.11
C ALA A 17 -16.32 -6.80 -9.15
N TYR A 18 -16.44 -5.82 -8.25
CA TYR A 18 -15.31 -4.94 -7.93
C TYR A 18 -14.19 -5.84 -7.43
N ALA A 19 -13.16 -6.02 -8.26
CA ALA A 19 -11.99 -6.75 -7.84
C ALA A 19 -11.42 -6.06 -6.59
N ALA A 20 -11.42 -6.75 -5.45
CA ALA A 20 -10.79 -6.28 -4.23
C ALA A 20 -9.32 -5.99 -4.52
N THR A 21 -8.75 -4.92 -3.91
CA THR A 21 -7.32 -4.67 -4.00
C THR A 21 -6.55 -5.86 -3.42
N PRO A 22 -5.46 -6.30 -4.06
CA PRO A 22 -4.72 -7.49 -3.61
C PRO A 22 -3.95 -7.27 -2.31
N TYR A 23 -3.88 -6.04 -1.81
CA TYR A 23 -3.23 -5.62 -0.56
C TYR A 23 -4.24 -4.87 0.31
N THR A 24 -3.88 -4.57 1.54
CA THR A 24 -4.75 -3.87 2.50
C THR A 24 -4.40 -2.39 2.58
N ASN A 25 -5.36 -1.52 2.30
CA ASN A 25 -5.24 -0.09 2.60
C ASN A 25 -5.49 0.16 4.08
N ILE A 26 -4.62 0.96 4.70
CA ILE A 26 -4.72 1.33 6.11
C ILE A 26 -4.70 2.84 6.30
N ASN A 27 -5.35 3.29 7.37
CA ASN A 27 -5.29 4.67 7.86
C ASN A 27 -4.16 4.84 8.89
N ASN A 28 -3.96 6.06 9.40
CA ASN A 28 -2.89 6.36 10.36
C ASN A 28 -3.08 5.68 11.70
N GLN A 29 -4.30 5.49 12.15
CA GLN A 29 -4.58 4.75 13.39
C GLN A 29 -4.17 3.28 13.26
N GLN A 30 -4.51 2.65 12.15
CA GLN A 30 -4.11 1.28 11.82
C GLN A 30 -2.59 1.17 11.65
N LEU A 31 -1.95 2.16 11.01
CA LEU A 31 -0.49 2.23 10.92
C LEU A 31 0.15 2.18 12.30
N LYS A 32 -0.28 3.02 13.24
CA LYS A 32 0.23 3.02 14.61
C LYS A 32 0.05 1.67 15.29
N SER A 33 -1.14 1.10 15.20
CA SER A 33 -1.45 -0.19 15.83
C SER A 33 -0.61 -1.32 15.28
N LEU A 34 -0.46 -1.42 13.96
CA LEU A 34 0.34 -2.45 13.31
C LEU A 34 1.84 -2.27 13.60
N GLN A 35 2.34 -1.04 13.57
CA GLN A 35 3.74 -0.75 13.91
C GLN A 35 4.04 -1.14 15.36
N ALA A 36 3.12 -0.90 16.28
CA ALA A 36 3.27 -1.28 17.70
C ALA A 36 3.38 -2.80 17.90
N THR A 37 2.88 -3.61 16.98
CA THR A 37 3.06 -5.07 17.00
C THR A 37 4.39 -5.54 16.42
N GLY A 38 5.24 -4.61 15.93
CA GLY A 38 6.54 -4.92 15.38
C GLY A 38 6.57 -5.05 13.84
N ILE A 39 5.47 -4.76 13.15
CA ILE A 39 5.46 -4.78 11.68
C ILE A 39 6.28 -3.60 11.16
N PRO A 40 7.29 -3.84 10.29
CA PRO A 40 8.15 -2.78 9.79
C PRO A 40 7.40 -1.85 8.83
N VAL A 41 7.72 -0.56 8.93
CA VAL A 41 7.28 0.49 8.00
C VAL A 41 8.44 0.84 7.08
N TYR A 42 8.20 0.80 5.78
CA TYR A 42 9.15 1.25 4.76
C TYR A 42 8.67 2.54 4.12
N ASP A 43 9.41 3.61 4.32
CA ASP A 43 9.24 4.86 3.58
C ASP A 43 10.03 4.75 2.28
N ILE A 44 9.30 4.63 1.17
CA ILE A 44 9.87 4.36 -0.15
C ILE A 44 10.10 5.62 -0.98
N ARG A 45 10.00 6.79 -0.35
CA ARG A 45 10.23 8.08 -1.01
C ARG A 45 11.72 8.31 -1.30
N ARG A 46 12.02 9.42 -1.95
CA ARG A 46 13.39 9.82 -2.25
C ARG A 46 14.04 10.52 -1.05
N THR A 47 15.35 10.55 -1.03
CA THR A 47 16.17 11.14 0.04
C THR A 47 15.81 12.60 0.32
N GLU A 48 15.60 13.40 -0.74
CA GLU A 48 15.22 14.80 -0.60
C GLU A 48 13.84 15.00 0.02
N GLU A 49 12.91 14.08 -0.19
CA GLU A 49 11.59 14.12 0.45
C GLU A 49 11.68 13.83 1.95
N TRP A 50 12.53 12.89 2.36
CA TRP A 50 12.78 12.63 3.79
C TRP A 50 13.38 13.85 4.49
N ALA A 51 14.30 14.53 3.82
CA ALA A 51 14.91 15.75 4.36
C ALA A 51 13.89 16.90 4.51
N GLN A 52 12.96 17.03 3.57
CA GLN A 52 11.94 18.08 3.58
C GLN A 52 10.91 17.90 4.69
N THR A 53 10.42 16.70 4.88
CA THR A 53 9.27 16.45 5.77
C THR A 53 9.62 15.68 7.04
N GLY A 54 10.75 14.98 7.08
CA GLY A 54 10.98 13.90 8.02
C GLY A 54 10.22 12.63 7.63
N VAL A 55 10.28 11.63 8.47
CA VAL A 55 9.66 10.32 8.31
C VAL A 55 8.88 9.94 9.58
N VAL A 56 7.95 9.01 9.46
CA VAL A 56 7.33 8.37 10.65
C VAL A 56 8.43 7.67 11.44
N GLU A 57 8.47 7.91 12.75
CA GLU A 57 9.48 7.31 13.62
C GLU A 57 9.54 5.79 13.47
N GLY A 58 10.75 5.25 13.41
CA GLY A 58 10.98 3.82 13.21
C GLY A 58 10.85 3.34 11.77
N SER A 59 10.50 4.21 10.83
CA SER A 59 10.48 3.86 9.41
C SER A 59 11.85 3.51 8.89
N ARG A 60 11.92 2.45 8.11
CA ARG A 60 13.08 2.10 7.29
C ARG A 60 12.99 2.85 5.98
N ARG A 61 14.11 3.38 5.50
CA ARG A 61 14.20 4.21 4.31
C ARG A 61 14.77 3.42 3.15
N LEU A 62 13.97 3.27 2.08
CA LEU A 62 14.41 2.54 0.89
C LEU A 62 13.72 3.13 -0.34
N THR A 63 14.43 3.95 -1.10
CA THR A 63 13.88 4.62 -2.29
C THR A 63 13.48 3.63 -3.37
N PHE A 64 12.23 3.71 -3.79
CA PHE A 64 11.66 2.84 -4.83
C PHE A 64 11.97 3.34 -6.24
N VAL A 65 11.70 4.61 -6.50
CA VAL A 65 11.83 5.21 -7.84
C VAL A 65 12.68 6.48 -7.82
N ASP A 66 13.28 6.79 -8.96
CA ASP A 66 13.99 8.05 -9.18
C ASP A 66 13.02 9.22 -9.44
N GLU A 67 13.57 10.40 -9.74
CA GLU A 67 12.78 11.61 -10.02
C GLU A 67 11.88 11.49 -11.25
N LYS A 68 12.19 10.58 -12.17
CA LYS A 68 11.42 10.31 -13.39
C LYS A 68 10.43 9.16 -13.21
N GLY A 69 10.30 8.62 -11.99
CA GLY A 69 9.41 7.52 -11.70
C GLY A 69 9.93 6.15 -12.13
N ARG A 70 11.21 6.02 -12.46
CA ARG A 70 11.83 4.75 -12.84
C ARG A 70 12.26 3.99 -11.60
N VAL A 71 11.93 2.71 -11.54
CA VAL A 71 12.34 1.83 -10.44
C VAL A 71 13.86 1.76 -10.37
N LEU A 72 14.42 1.98 -9.17
CA LEU A 72 15.87 1.87 -8.96
C LEU A 72 16.32 0.41 -9.16
N PRO A 73 17.46 0.19 -9.86
CA PRO A 73 17.88 -1.17 -10.27
C PRO A 73 18.07 -2.15 -9.11
N ASP A 74 18.45 -1.66 -7.95
CA ASP A 74 18.74 -2.47 -6.77
C ASP A 74 17.58 -2.57 -5.76
N PHE A 75 16.46 -1.89 -6.03
CA PHE A 75 15.34 -1.84 -5.08
C PHE A 75 14.77 -3.24 -4.77
N VAL A 76 14.44 -4.01 -5.80
CA VAL A 76 13.81 -5.33 -5.62
C VAL A 76 14.72 -6.26 -4.82
N ALA A 77 16.00 -6.30 -5.14
CA ALA A 77 16.96 -7.12 -4.43
C ALA A 77 17.09 -6.74 -2.95
N LYS A 78 17.21 -5.44 -2.66
CA LYS A 78 17.29 -4.94 -1.28
C LYS A 78 16.00 -5.21 -0.49
N PHE A 79 14.85 -4.98 -1.11
CA PHE A 79 13.57 -5.19 -0.46
C PHE A 79 13.32 -6.68 -0.17
N THR A 80 13.53 -7.54 -1.14
CA THR A 80 13.29 -8.99 -0.99
C THR A 80 14.27 -9.68 -0.06
N GLN A 81 15.48 -9.14 0.12
CA GLN A 81 16.42 -9.60 1.15
C GLN A 81 15.95 -9.22 2.56
N ALA A 82 15.33 -8.05 2.70
CA ALA A 82 14.92 -7.52 4.01
C ALA A 82 13.53 -8.03 4.45
N VAL A 83 12.63 -8.28 3.51
CA VAL A 83 11.23 -8.67 3.77
C VAL A 83 10.90 -9.96 3.04
N GLY A 84 10.60 -11.02 3.78
CA GLY A 84 10.14 -12.29 3.22
C GLY A 84 8.71 -12.18 2.66
N LYS A 85 8.36 -13.06 1.72
CA LYS A 85 7.07 -13.03 1.01
C LYS A 85 5.85 -13.17 1.92
N ASN A 86 5.98 -13.87 3.03
CA ASN A 86 4.90 -14.09 3.99
C ASN A 86 4.99 -13.17 5.21
N ASP A 87 6.02 -12.32 5.28
CA ASP A 87 6.18 -11.37 6.36
C ASP A 87 5.29 -10.15 6.13
N PRO A 88 4.62 -9.64 7.18
CA PRO A 88 3.85 -8.42 7.06
C PRO A 88 4.77 -7.21 6.87
N VAL A 89 4.35 -6.29 6.03
CA VAL A 89 5.09 -5.05 5.76
C VAL A 89 4.13 -3.90 5.49
N ILE A 90 4.46 -2.74 6.02
CA ILE A 90 3.73 -1.49 5.81
C ILE A 90 4.55 -0.60 4.88
N LEU A 91 3.91 -0.07 3.85
CA LEU A 91 4.53 0.81 2.87
C LEU A 91 3.92 2.20 2.96
N ILE A 92 4.77 3.23 3.02
CA ILE A 92 4.36 4.62 3.02
C ILE A 92 5.13 5.40 1.95
N CYS A 93 4.43 6.26 1.23
CA CYS A 93 5.02 7.27 0.35
C CYS A 93 4.39 8.64 0.64
N ARG A 94 4.41 9.57 -0.32
CA ARG A 94 3.88 10.91 -0.09
C ARG A 94 2.36 10.93 0.03
N THR A 95 1.65 10.35 -0.95
CA THR A 95 0.19 10.40 -1.07
C THR A 95 -0.48 9.04 -1.21
N GLY A 96 0.29 7.95 -1.23
CA GLY A 96 -0.20 6.58 -1.41
C GLY A 96 -0.15 6.05 -2.84
N SER A 97 0.22 6.85 -3.85
CA SER A 97 0.22 6.41 -5.26
C SER A 97 1.41 5.51 -5.61
N ARG A 98 2.61 5.85 -5.20
CA ARG A 98 3.80 5.01 -5.43
C ARG A 98 3.70 3.68 -4.68
N THR A 99 3.18 3.71 -3.46
CA THR A 99 2.96 2.51 -2.67
C THR A 99 1.81 1.65 -3.19
N ASP A 100 0.80 2.22 -3.84
CA ASP A 100 -0.22 1.45 -4.56
C ASP A 100 0.42 0.61 -5.68
N VAL A 101 1.25 1.22 -6.51
CA VAL A 101 1.97 0.53 -7.60
C VAL A 101 2.87 -0.57 -7.03
N LEU A 102 3.68 -0.26 -6.02
CA LEU A 102 4.57 -1.23 -5.40
C LEU A 102 3.81 -2.37 -4.73
N SER A 103 2.76 -2.07 -3.99
CA SER A 103 1.96 -3.09 -3.31
C SER A 103 1.34 -4.09 -4.29
N ARG A 104 0.81 -3.61 -5.41
CA ARG A 104 0.29 -4.49 -6.48
C ARG A 104 1.38 -5.38 -7.05
N ALA A 105 2.52 -4.82 -7.38
CA ALA A 105 3.64 -5.59 -7.93
C ALA A 105 4.15 -6.65 -6.94
N LEU A 106 4.27 -6.31 -5.66
CA LEU A 106 4.68 -7.26 -4.63
C LEU A 106 3.72 -8.45 -4.51
N VAL A 107 2.42 -8.19 -4.52
CA VAL A 107 1.43 -9.26 -4.40
C VAL A 107 1.26 -10.03 -5.71
N GLU A 108 1.03 -9.35 -6.81
CA GLU A 108 0.66 -9.98 -8.09
C GLU A 108 1.85 -10.60 -8.83
N GLN A 109 3.05 -10.00 -8.70
CA GLN A 109 4.23 -10.45 -9.44
C GLN A 109 5.22 -11.22 -8.57
N LEU A 110 5.35 -10.87 -7.28
CA LEU A 110 6.35 -11.45 -6.38
C LEU A 110 5.77 -12.36 -5.30
N GLY A 111 4.45 -12.49 -5.20
CA GLY A 111 3.79 -13.44 -4.31
C GLY A 111 3.78 -13.05 -2.83
N TYR A 112 3.88 -11.76 -2.50
CA TYR A 112 3.76 -11.27 -1.13
C TYR A 112 2.32 -11.42 -0.64
N THR A 113 2.14 -11.82 0.62
CA THR A 113 0.82 -12.17 1.17
C THR A 113 0.29 -11.18 2.21
N ASN A 114 1.14 -10.32 2.78
CA ASN A 114 0.79 -9.43 3.90
C ASN A 114 1.29 -7.99 3.67
N VAL A 115 0.80 -7.34 2.62
CA VAL A 115 1.21 -5.98 2.26
C VAL A 115 0.14 -4.98 2.69
N TYR A 116 0.55 -3.96 3.44
CA TYR A 116 -0.28 -2.84 3.89
C TYR A 116 0.18 -1.55 3.21
N ASN A 117 -0.75 -0.84 2.60
CA ASN A 117 -0.51 0.48 2.01
C ASN A 117 -1.10 1.57 2.90
N VAL A 118 -0.29 2.53 3.31
CA VAL A 118 -0.79 3.75 3.99
C VAL A 118 -1.48 4.62 2.93
N LYS A 119 -2.79 4.53 2.86
CA LYS A 119 -3.62 4.99 1.74
C LYS A 119 -3.39 6.44 1.33
N ASN A 120 -3.22 7.34 2.29
CA ASN A 120 -3.05 8.77 2.02
C ASN A 120 -1.62 9.27 2.29
N GLY A 121 -0.69 8.36 2.55
CA GLY A 121 0.72 8.63 2.72
C GLY A 121 1.08 9.56 3.88
N ILE A 122 2.31 10.07 3.84
CA ILE A 122 2.82 10.95 4.90
C ILE A 122 2.16 12.33 4.90
N THR A 123 1.62 12.77 3.77
CA THR A 123 0.89 14.04 3.68
C THR A 123 -0.29 14.06 4.67
N ARG A 124 -1.05 12.98 4.75
CA ARG A 124 -2.16 12.86 5.71
C ARG A 124 -1.66 12.73 7.15
N TRP A 125 -0.58 11.99 7.37
CA TRP A 125 0.07 11.88 8.67
C TRP A 125 0.43 13.25 9.24
N ILE A 126 1.09 14.08 8.44
CA ILE A 126 1.50 15.42 8.82
C ILE A 126 0.28 16.33 9.02
N SER A 127 -0.71 16.27 8.14
CA SER A 127 -1.92 17.10 8.24
C SER A 127 -2.74 16.82 9.49
N GLU A 128 -2.66 15.62 10.03
CA GLU A 128 -3.28 15.23 11.30
C GLU A 128 -2.44 15.61 12.52
N GLY A 129 -1.32 16.30 12.33
CA GLY A 129 -0.43 16.74 13.41
C GLY A 129 0.37 15.63 14.06
N LEU A 130 0.52 14.48 13.38
CA LEU A 130 1.28 13.35 13.91
C LEU A 130 2.79 13.57 13.77
N PRO A 131 3.63 13.07 14.71
CA PRO A 131 5.04 13.41 14.77
C PRO A 131 5.86 12.74 13.67
N VAL A 132 6.88 13.46 13.21
CA VAL A 132 7.92 12.96 12.28
C VAL A 132 9.30 13.16 12.89
N VAL A 133 10.25 12.35 12.44
CA VAL A 133 11.66 12.47 12.81
C VAL A 133 12.53 12.79 11.60
N ARG A 134 13.60 13.57 11.80
CA ARG A 134 14.45 14.12 10.71
C ARG A 134 15.91 13.66 10.80
N ASN A 135 16.20 12.50 11.26
CA ASN A 135 17.59 12.03 11.43
C ASN A 135 18.18 11.56 10.12
#